data_d89610ef6dce292bac4fc2b256c74207
#
_entry.id   d89610ef6dce292bac4fc2b256c74207
#
_cell.length_a   1.000
_cell.length_b   1.000
_cell.length_c   1.000
_cell.angle_alpha   90.00
_cell.angle_beta   90.00
_cell.angle_gamma   90.00
#
_symmetry.space_group_name_H-M   'P 1'
#
loop_
_entity.id
_entity.type
_entity.pdbx_description
1 polymer ?
#
loop_
_entity_poly.entity_id
_entity_poly.type
_entity_poly.pdbx_seq_one_letter_code
_entity_poly.pdbx_strand_id
1 'polypeptide(L)'
;MYAIMGITGQIGGVVARTLLAAKQPVRAIVRDAIKGQAWSDRGCEVALATIEDRASLATAFREAEGVFLLVPPSFDPLPEFPEAQAIGETLRSALVEANPERVVYLSTIGAQAKQSNLLTQHTIIEKAISGLPIPVTFLRPAWFMENSSWDVAPAMQQGVIPSFLQPLDRPVPMVATADTGKVAAGLLQVAWNGRRVIELEGPHRVTPNEIAATFAKLLDRPVRMEAVPRMSWEALFKSQGMKNPIPRIRMLDGFNEGWIDFERGEVGSQKGNVALETVLKGLIARGH
;
A
#
# COMPACT_ATOMS: atom_id res chain seq x y z
N MET A 1 -17.30 14.37 8.07
CA MET A 1 -16.27 14.65 7.02
C MET A 1 -15.15 13.63 7.12
N TYR A 2 -14.59 13.21 5.97
CA TYR A 2 -13.50 12.23 5.93
C TYR A 2 -12.21 12.87 5.41
N ALA A 3 -11.14 12.83 6.19
CA ALA A 3 -9.84 13.40 5.84
C ALA A 3 -8.94 12.33 5.22
N ILE A 4 -8.46 12.54 3.99
CA ILE A 4 -7.81 11.52 3.18
C ILE A 4 -6.38 11.93 2.84
N MET A 5 -5.40 11.23 3.41
CA MET A 5 -4.00 11.34 3.02
C MET A 5 -3.72 10.53 1.73
N GLY A 6 -2.71 10.97 0.98
CA GLY A 6 -2.32 10.28 -0.26
C GLY A 6 -3.39 10.30 -1.36
N ILE A 7 -4.31 11.26 -1.32
CA ILE A 7 -5.47 11.37 -2.22
C ILE A 7 -5.08 11.49 -3.70
N THR A 8 -3.91 12.02 -4.01
CA THR A 8 -3.38 12.13 -5.38
C THR A 8 -2.81 10.82 -5.93
N GLY A 9 -2.67 9.81 -5.07
CA GLY A 9 -2.20 8.47 -5.44
C GLY A 9 -3.34 7.52 -5.83
N GLN A 10 -2.96 6.29 -6.17
CA GLN A 10 -3.92 5.27 -6.63
C GLN A 10 -4.95 4.94 -5.54
N ILE A 11 -4.51 4.54 -4.35
CA ILE A 11 -5.39 4.07 -3.27
C ILE A 11 -6.19 5.23 -2.67
N GLY A 12 -5.53 6.29 -2.22
CA GLY A 12 -6.21 7.45 -1.63
C GLY A 12 -7.21 8.10 -2.60
N GLY A 13 -6.86 8.13 -3.89
CA GLY A 13 -7.78 8.58 -4.93
C GLY A 13 -9.02 7.70 -5.10
N VAL A 14 -8.91 6.37 -4.92
CA VAL A 14 -10.07 5.47 -4.91
C VAL A 14 -10.89 5.68 -3.64
N VAL A 15 -10.26 5.81 -2.47
CA VAL A 15 -10.96 6.12 -1.21
C VAL A 15 -11.83 7.37 -1.38
N ALA A 16 -11.23 8.46 -1.85
CA ALA A 16 -11.95 9.73 -2.02
C ALA A 16 -13.09 9.64 -3.02
N ARG A 17 -12.87 9.05 -4.21
CA ARG A 17 -13.93 8.87 -5.20
C ARG A 17 -15.08 8.00 -4.69
N THR A 18 -14.78 6.96 -3.93
CA THR A 18 -15.80 6.07 -3.34
C THR A 18 -16.65 6.83 -2.32
N LEU A 19 -16.03 7.63 -1.46
CA LEU A 19 -16.73 8.46 -0.49
C LEU A 19 -17.58 9.53 -1.15
N LEU A 20 -17.04 10.23 -2.16
CA LEU A 20 -17.79 11.24 -2.92
C LEU A 20 -19.00 10.63 -3.66
N ALA A 21 -18.86 9.44 -4.25
CA ALA A 21 -19.96 8.72 -4.87
C ALA A 21 -21.07 8.35 -3.87
N ALA A 22 -20.69 8.09 -2.60
CA ALA A 22 -21.59 7.90 -1.48
C ALA A 22 -22.10 9.22 -0.86
N LYS A 23 -21.85 10.36 -1.52
CA LYS A 23 -22.22 11.73 -1.06
C LYS A 23 -21.64 12.10 0.31
N GLN A 24 -20.50 11.52 0.66
CA GLN A 24 -19.80 11.84 1.88
C GLN A 24 -18.88 13.06 1.67
N PRO A 25 -18.82 14.00 2.63
CA PRO A 25 -17.91 15.13 2.54
C PRO A 25 -16.46 14.66 2.73
N VAL A 26 -15.57 15.08 1.82
CA VAL A 26 -14.16 14.68 1.80
C VAL A 26 -13.26 15.89 1.94
N ARG A 27 -12.25 15.80 2.82
CA ARG A 27 -11.11 16.70 2.92
C ARG A 27 -9.90 16.05 2.27
N ALA A 28 -9.41 16.66 1.19
CA ALA A 28 -8.22 16.25 0.47
C ALA A 28 -6.96 16.79 1.16
N ILE A 29 -6.15 15.91 1.75
CA ILE A 29 -4.87 16.30 2.35
C ILE A 29 -3.78 16.18 1.29
N VAL A 30 -3.17 17.30 0.95
CA VAL A 30 -2.13 17.41 -0.08
C VAL A 30 -0.95 18.25 0.41
N ARG A 31 0.22 18.00 -0.16
CA ARG A 31 1.43 18.79 0.13
C ARG A 31 1.55 20.03 -0.73
N ASP A 32 0.81 20.06 -1.83
CA ASP A 32 0.88 21.08 -2.87
C ASP A 32 -0.53 21.49 -3.28
N ALA A 33 -0.81 22.81 -3.20
CA ALA A 33 -2.11 23.38 -3.54
C ALA A 33 -2.52 23.10 -4.99
N ILE A 34 -1.57 23.10 -5.93
CA ILE A 34 -1.82 22.82 -7.35
C ILE A 34 -2.43 21.41 -7.50
N LYS A 35 -1.86 20.43 -6.80
CA LYS A 35 -2.39 19.06 -6.79
C LYS A 35 -3.73 18.94 -6.09
N GLY A 36 -4.05 19.87 -5.20
CA GLY A 36 -5.35 19.96 -4.52
C GLY A 36 -6.47 20.46 -5.43
N GLN A 37 -6.17 21.30 -6.43
CA GLN A 37 -7.18 21.94 -7.28
C GLN A 37 -8.13 20.92 -7.94
N ALA A 38 -7.59 19.86 -8.50
CA ALA A 38 -8.41 18.81 -9.14
C ALA A 38 -9.38 18.10 -8.16
N TRP A 39 -9.13 18.15 -6.87
CA TRP A 39 -10.01 17.62 -5.84
C TRP A 39 -10.99 18.69 -5.35
N SER A 40 -10.58 19.94 -5.27
CA SER A 40 -11.48 21.08 -5.02
C SER A 40 -12.58 21.15 -6.09
N ASP A 41 -12.21 20.98 -7.36
CA ASP A 41 -13.15 20.96 -8.50
C ASP A 41 -14.18 19.80 -8.42
N ARG A 42 -13.86 18.77 -7.62
CA ARG A 42 -14.78 17.65 -7.31
C ARG A 42 -15.59 17.85 -6.03
N GLY A 43 -15.50 19.03 -5.41
CA GLY A 43 -16.21 19.36 -4.20
C GLY A 43 -15.54 18.93 -2.90
N CYS A 44 -14.26 18.58 -2.92
CA CYS A 44 -13.50 18.33 -1.70
C CYS A 44 -13.05 19.66 -1.05
N GLU A 45 -13.06 19.69 0.27
CA GLU A 45 -12.25 20.65 1.03
C GLU A 45 -10.77 20.29 0.83
N VAL A 46 -9.90 21.27 0.67
CA VAL A 46 -8.45 21.03 0.52
C VAL A 46 -7.71 21.52 1.74
N ALA A 47 -6.92 20.64 2.37
CA ALA A 47 -6.02 20.96 3.46
C ALA A 47 -4.57 20.72 3.05
N LEU A 48 -3.69 21.70 3.34
CA LEU A 48 -2.26 21.57 3.11
C LEU A 48 -1.58 21.01 4.34
N ALA A 49 -0.95 19.84 4.21
CA ALA A 49 -0.15 19.24 5.27
C ALA A 49 0.95 18.34 4.71
N THR A 50 2.05 18.24 5.45
CA THR A 50 3.11 17.26 5.22
C THR A 50 3.18 16.27 6.38
N ILE A 51 3.69 15.08 6.12
CA ILE A 51 3.71 14.00 7.11
C ILE A 51 4.69 14.26 8.26
N GLU A 52 5.61 15.18 8.05
CA GLU A 52 6.62 15.64 9.02
C GLU A 52 6.10 16.77 9.93
N ASP A 53 5.00 17.43 9.55
CA ASP A 53 4.47 18.58 10.28
C ASP A 53 3.20 18.21 11.09
N ARG A 54 3.42 18.01 12.38
CA ARG A 54 2.35 17.70 13.36
C ARG A 54 1.21 18.73 13.33
N ALA A 55 1.54 20.02 13.29
CA ALA A 55 0.53 21.07 13.43
C ALA A 55 -0.40 21.13 12.22
N SER A 56 0.16 21.03 11.02
CA SER A 56 -0.63 20.99 9.79
C SER A 56 -1.49 19.71 9.71
N LEU A 57 -0.96 18.55 10.13
CA LEU A 57 -1.72 17.31 10.20
C LEU A 57 -2.86 17.40 11.24
N ALA A 58 -2.60 17.91 12.44
CA ALA A 58 -3.63 18.08 13.46
C ALA A 58 -4.78 18.98 12.96
N THR A 59 -4.43 20.07 12.28
CA THR A 59 -5.42 20.95 11.64
C THR A 59 -6.21 20.23 10.55
N ALA A 60 -5.52 19.46 9.70
CA ALA A 60 -6.16 18.70 8.62
C ALA A 60 -7.08 17.58 9.12
N PHE A 61 -6.82 17.00 10.29
CA PHE A 61 -7.63 15.93 10.89
C PHE A 61 -8.77 16.46 11.79
N ARG A 62 -8.77 17.76 12.14
CA ARG A 62 -9.76 18.33 13.06
C ARG A 62 -11.18 18.15 12.52
N GLU A 63 -12.10 17.78 13.41
CA GLU A 63 -13.53 17.58 13.10
C GLU A 63 -13.78 16.47 12.04
N ALA A 64 -12.80 15.61 11.80
CA ALA A 64 -13.00 14.47 10.90
C ALA A 64 -13.73 13.34 11.64
N GLU A 65 -14.78 12.80 11.02
CA GLU A 65 -15.39 11.53 11.43
C GLU A 65 -14.43 10.37 11.22
N GLY A 66 -13.68 10.41 10.12
CA GLY A 66 -12.70 9.37 9.80
C GLY A 66 -11.48 9.93 9.09
N VAL A 67 -10.32 9.43 9.48
CA VAL A 67 -9.04 9.78 8.85
C VAL A 67 -8.47 8.55 8.16
N PHE A 68 -8.19 8.66 6.87
CA PHE A 68 -7.41 7.68 6.13
C PHE A 68 -5.94 8.10 6.14
N LEU A 69 -5.12 7.28 6.79
CA LEU A 69 -3.67 7.47 6.85
C LEU A 69 -2.96 6.62 5.80
N LEU A 70 -2.15 7.26 4.99
CA LEU A 70 -1.25 6.64 4.04
C LEU A 70 0.14 7.24 4.21
N VAL A 71 1.10 6.38 4.54
CA VAL A 71 2.52 6.73 4.64
C VAL A 71 3.23 6.20 3.40
N PRO A 72 3.87 7.06 2.60
CA PRO A 72 4.68 6.61 1.49
C PRO A 72 5.84 5.72 1.99
N PRO A 73 6.10 4.56 1.35
CA PRO A 73 7.20 3.71 1.75
C PRO A 73 8.55 4.36 1.43
N SER A 74 9.53 4.24 2.33
CA SER A 74 10.94 4.45 2.02
C SER A 74 11.52 3.14 1.51
N PHE A 75 12.00 3.10 0.27
CA PHE A 75 12.56 1.86 -0.32
C PHE A 75 14.03 1.64 0.04
N ASP A 76 14.70 2.66 0.54
CA ASP A 76 16.11 2.63 0.98
C ASP A 76 16.24 3.23 2.39
N PRO A 77 15.57 2.66 3.41
CA PRO A 77 15.52 3.22 4.74
C PRO A 77 16.89 3.13 5.43
N LEU A 78 17.17 4.09 6.28
CA LEU A 78 18.32 4.01 7.18
C LEU A 78 18.18 2.82 8.17
N PRO A 79 19.27 2.28 8.69
CA PRO A 79 19.23 1.28 9.75
C PRO A 79 18.34 1.75 10.92
N GLU A 80 17.65 0.81 11.58
CA GLU A 80 16.72 1.08 12.69
C GLU A 80 15.48 1.91 12.32
N PHE A 81 15.32 2.29 11.05
CA PHE A 81 14.13 3.02 10.53
C PHE A 81 13.78 4.31 11.28
N PRO A 82 14.72 5.24 11.51
CA PRO A 82 14.47 6.46 12.29
C PRO A 82 13.37 7.34 11.69
N GLU A 83 13.24 7.37 10.36
CA GLU A 83 12.18 8.11 9.68
C GLU A 83 10.79 7.54 10.01
N ALA A 84 10.64 6.22 10.01
CA ALA A 84 9.36 5.58 10.35
C ALA A 84 9.00 5.83 11.83
N GLN A 85 10.00 5.87 12.72
CA GLN A 85 9.79 6.22 14.14
C GLN A 85 9.31 7.67 14.29
N ALA A 86 9.98 8.61 13.61
CA ALA A 86 9.60 10.04 13.64
C ALA A 86 8.20 10.26 13.05
N ILE A 87 7.88 9.62 11.92
CA ILE A 87 6.55 9.68 11.31
C ILE A 87 5.49 9.10 12.25
N GLY A 88 5.75 7.95 12.85
CA GLY A 88 4.84 7.32 13.81
C GLY A 88 4.50 8.24 14.98
N GLU A 89 5.49 8.92 15.55
CA GLU A 89 5.28 9.87 16.65
C GLU A 89 4.53 11.14 16.19
N THR A 90 4.86 11.66 15.00
CA THR A 90 4.16 12.81 14.42
C THR A 90 2.68 12.49 14.21
N LEU A 91 2.36 11.35 13.58
CA LEU A 91 0.99 10.90 13.38
C LEU A 91 0.26 10.69 14.70
N ARG A 92 0.90 10.01 15.66
CA ARG A 92 0.32 9.78 16.99
C ARG A 92 -0.06 11.12 17.66
N SER A 93 0.87 12.06 17.67
CA SER A 93 0.67 13.37 18.31
C SER A 93 -0.40 14.20 17.61
N ALA A 94 -0.44 14.20 16.26
CA ALA A 94 -1.47 14.90 15.49
C ALA A 94 -2.87 14.30 15.72
N LEU A 95 -2.98 12.97 15.80
CA LEU A 95 -4.23 12.28 16.05
C LEU A 95 -4.75 12.49 17.48
N VAL A 96 -3.87 12.53 18.47
CA VAL A 96 -4.24 12.88 19.86
C VAL A 96 -4.79 14.30 19.91
N GLU A 97 -4.15 15.26 19.24
CA GLU A 97 -4.58 16.67 19.23
C GLU A 97 -5.90 16.87 18.47
N ALA A 98 -6.05 16.25 17.31
CA ALA A 98 -7.24 16.39 16.46
C ALA A 98 -8.43 15.58 16.96
N ASN A 99 -8.19 14.47 17.64
CA ASN A 99 -9.19 13.55 18.20
C ASN A 99 -10.33 13.18 17.22
N PRO A 100 -10.03 12.66 16.00
CA PRO A 100 -11.07 12.23 15.07
C PRO A 100 -11.84 11.04 15.64
N GLU A 101 -13.06 10.78 15.13
CA GLU A 101 -13.87 9.67 15.65
C GLU A 101 -13.25 8.29 15.34
N ARG A 102 -12.53 8.14 14.24
CA ARG A 102 -11.87 6.89 13.84
C ARG A 102 -10.73 7.07 12.85
N VAL A 103 -9.87 6.06 12.79
CA VAL A 103 -8.70 6.06 11.90
C VAL A 103 -8.63 4.73 11.12
N VAL A 104 -8.39 4.79 9.82
CA VAL A 104 -8.00 3.66 8.99
C VAL A 104 -6.58 3.91 8.50
N TYR A 105 -5.63 3.13 8.98
CA TYR A 105 -4.24 3.19 8.54
C TYR A 105 -3.97 2.13 7.47
N LEU A 106 -3.48 2.57 6.30
CA LEU A 106 -3.00 1.66 5.27
C LEU A 106 -1.64 1.09 5.70
N SER A 107 -1.70 -0.08 6.28
CA SER A 107 -0.54 -0.89 6.66
C SER A 107 -0.15 -1.84 5.52
N THR A 108 0.33 -3.02 5.82
CA THR A 108 0.79 -4.02 4.85
C THR A 108 0.67 -5.44 5.40
N ILE A 109 0.52 -6.40 4.50
CA ILE A 109 0.80 -7.81 4.82
C ILE A 109 2.17 -7.93 5.49
N GLY A 110 2.31 -8.83 6.46
CA GLY A 110 3.58 -9.07 7.15
C GLY A 110 3.98 -8.00 8.17
N ALA A 111 3.11 -6.98 8.46
CA ALA A 111 3.41 -6.00 9.52
C ALA A 111 3.62 -6.63 10.90
N GLN A 112 3.12 -7.85 11.13
CA GLN A 112 3.33 -8.66 12.34
C GLN A 112 4.62 -9.50 12.30
N ALA A 113 5.34 -9.56 11.19
CA ALA A 113 6.55 -10.38 11.06
C ALA A 113 7.61 -9.97 12.08
N LYS A 114 8.27 -10.98 12.67
CA LYS A 114 9.31 -10.76 13.69
C LYS A 114 10.66 -10.41 13.07
N GLN A 115 10.90 -10.87 11.85
CA GLN A 115 12.14 -10.62 11.11
C GLN A 115 12.12 -9.20 10.55
N SER A 116 13.17 -8.41 10.88
CA SER A 116 13.36 -7.08 10.32
C SER A 116 13.50 -7.12 8.80
N ASN A 117 12.70 -6.33 8.12
CA ASN A 117 12.64 -6.26 6.67
C ASN A 117 12.08 -4.89 6.24
N LEU A 118 11.88 -4.64 4.95
CA LEU A 118 11.39 -3.35 4.46
C LEU A 118 10.02 -2.96 5.05
N LEU A 119 9.15 -3.95 5.31
CA LEU A 119 7.79 -3.71 5.83
C LEU A 119 7.77 -3.39 7.33
N THR A 120 8.91 -3.55 8.03
CA THR A 120 9.06 -3.17 9.46
C THR A 120 8.71 -1.70 9.72
N GLN A 121 8.83 -0.84 8.71
CA GLN A 121 8.37 0.56 8.78
C GLN A 121 6.89 0.65 9.20
N HIS A 122 6.04 -0.20 8.63
CA HIS A 122 4.63 -0.25 8.97
C HIS A 122 4.38 -0.83 10.36
N THR A 123 5.18 -1.83 10.79
CA THR A 123 5.15 -2.36 12.17
C THR A 123 5.40 -1.25 13.20
N ILE A 124 6.39 -0.39 12.93
CA ILE A 124 6.74 0.74 13.80
C ILE A 124 5.57 1.72 13.90
N ILE A 125 4.96 2.08 12.77
CA ILE A 125 3.84 3.02 12.74
C ILE A 125 2.59 2.41 13.39
N GLU A 126 2.25 1.14 13.10
CA GLU A 126 1.15 0.45 13.80
C GLU A 126 1.35 0.50 15.31
N LYS A 127 2.57 0.23 15.79
CA LYS A 127 2.91 0.28 17.22
C LYS A 127 2.71 1.67 17.80
N ALA A 128 3.16 2.71 17.10
CA ALA A 128 3.07 4.09 17.55
C ALA A 128 1.61 4.55 17.76
N ILE A 129 0.70 4.16 16.85
CA ILE A 129 -0.71 4.59 16.89
C ILE A 129 -1.65 3.56 17.53
N SER A 130 -1.16 2.38 17.92
CA SER A 130 -2.00 1.30 18.50
C SER A 130 -2.59 1.64 19.87
N GLY A 131 -1.95 2.54 20.61
CA GLY A 131 -2.38 2.95 21.95
C GLY A 131 -3.26 4.21 21.97
N LEU A 132 -3.76 4.65 20.83
CA LEU A 132 -4.66 5.81 20.78
C LEU A 132 -6.00 5.49 21.44
N PRO A 133 -6.63 6.49 22.11
CA PRO A 133 -7.94 6.31 22.74
C PRO A 133 -9.11 6.31 21.74
N ILE A 134 -8.83 6.37 20.46
CA ILE A 134 -9.79 6.38 19.37
C ILE A 134 -9.76 5.04 18.60
N PRO A 135 -10.85 4.65 17.91
CA PRO A 135 -10.88 3.46 17.10
C PRO A 135 -9.86 3.49 15.95
N VAL A 136 -9.00 2.46 15.86
CA VAL A 136 -8.00 2.32 14.80
C VAL A 136 -8.18 1.01 14.06
N THR A 137 -8.30 1.07 12.74
CA THR A 137 -8.20 -0.11 11.86
C THR A 137 -6.85 -0.11 11.15
N PHE A 138 -6.11 -1.19 11.30
CA PHE A 138 -4.96 -1.50 10.45
C PHE A 138 -5.44 -2.30 9.26
N LEU A 139 -5.51 -1.66 8.09
CA LEU A 139 -5.78 -2.35 6.83
C LEU A 139 -4.45 -2.87 6.29
N ARG A 140 -4.28 -4.19 6.26
CA ARG A 140 -3.09 -4.89 5.77
C ARG A 140 -3.38 -5.51 4.40
N PRO A 141 -3.21 -4.78 3.30
CA PRO A 141 -3.33 -5.34 1.97
C PRO A 141 -2.15 -6.27 1.65
N ALA A 142 -2.40 -7.23 0.79
CA ALA A 142 -1.40 -8.08 0.17
C ALA A 142 -0.47 -7.30 -0.78
N TRP A 143 0.44 -7.99 -1.47
CA TRP A 143 1.27 -7.41 -2.52
C TRP A 143 0.40 -6.77 -3.61
N PHE A 144 0.67 -5.52 -3.98
CA PHE A 144 -0.14 -4.85 -4.99
C PHE A 144 0.12 -5.42 -6.39
N MET A 145 -0.96 -5.81 -7.08
CA MET A 145 -0.88 -6.26 -8.49
C MET A 145 -0.30 -5.18 -9.40
N GLU A 146 -0.48 -3.91 -9.06
CA GLU A 146 0.05 -2.76 -9.78
C GLU A 146 1.59 -2.64 -9.72
N ASN A 147 2.25 -3.39 -8.84
CA ASN A 147 3.71 -3.50 -8.86
C ASN A 147 4.22 -4.12 -10.18
N SER A 148 3.37 -4.89 -10.88
CA SER A 148 3.66 -5.38 -12.24
C SER A 148 3.75 -4.28 -13.29
N SER A 149 3.61 -3.01 -12.94
CA SER A 149 3.95 -1.90 -13.85
C SER A 149 5.41 -1.98 -14.34
N TRP A 150 6.29 -2.50 -13.52
CA TRP A 150 7.72 -2.69 -13.84
C TRP A 150 7.96 -3.85 -14.82
N ASP A 151 6.98 -4.75 -14.93
CA ASP A 151 7.03 -5.93 -15.79
C ASP A 151 6.59 -5.62 -17.23
N VAL A 152 5.84 -4.51 -17.44
CA VAL A 152 5.24 -4.15 -18.73
C VAL A 152 6.31 -3.99 -19.82
N ALA A 153 7.35 -3.18 -19.58
CA ALA A 153 8.40 -2.96 -20.57
C ALA A 153 9.20 -4.22 -20.90
N PRO A 154 9.68 -5.02 -19.93
CA PRO A 154 10.30 -6.31 -20.20
C PRO A 154 9.39 -7.28 -20.98
N ALA A 155 8.12 -7.39 -20.62
CA ALA A 155 7.15 -8.24 -21.31
C ALA A 155 6.97 -7.82 -22.77
N MET A 156 6.81 -6.51 -23.02
CA MET A 156 6.59 -5.97 -24.36
C MET A 156 7.84 -6.03 -25.25
N GLN A 157 9.02 -5.76 -24.69
CA GLN A 157 10.24 -5.61 -25.47
C GLN A 157 10.98 -6.94 -25.65
N GLN A 158 11.06 -7.73 -24.57
CA GLN A 158 11.92 -8.92 -24.51
C GLN A 158 11.14 -10.23 -24.44
N GLY A 159 9.88 -10.21 -23.99
CA GLY A 159 9.11 -11.41 -23.69
C GLY A 159 9.66 -12.19 -22.48
N VAL A 160 10.52 -11.56 -21.68
CA VAL A 160 11.13 -12.13 -20.47
C VAL A 160 11.02 -11.12 -19.34
N ILE A 161 10.42 -11.52 -18.23
CA ILE A 161 10.24 -10.69 -17.05
C ILE A 161 11.17 -11.20 -15.94
N PRO A 162 12.10 -10.38 -15.42
CA PRO A 162 12.94 -10.77 -14.29
C PRO A 162 12.11 -10.78 -13.00
N SER A 163 12.10 -11.90 -12.27
CA SER A 163 11.35 -12.05 -11.02
C SER A 163 12.26 -12.19 -9.81
N PHE A 164 11.98 -11.42 -8.78
CA PHE A 164 12.54 -11.58 -7.44
C PHE A 164 11.64 -12.47 -6.56
N LEU A 165 10.38 -12.69 -6.95
CA LEU A 165 9.49 -13.66 -6.31
C LEU A 165 9.81 -15.05 -6.89
N GLN A 166 10.14 -16.00 -5.99
CA GLN A 166 10.53 -17.36 -6.35
C GLN A 166 10.27 -18.33 -5.19
N PRO A 167 10.06 -19.66 -5.46
CA PRO A 167 10.02 -20.24 -6.80
C PRO A 167 8.87 -19.69 -7.66
N LEU A 168 9.00 -19.77 -8.99
CA LEU A 168 8.07 -19.10 -9.92
C LEU A 168 6.65 -19.67 -9.94
N ASP A 169 6.45 -20.82 -9.33
CA ASP A 169 5.16 -21.51 -9.15
C ASP A 169 4.58 -21.33 -7.74
N ARG A 170 5.24 -20.55 -6.88
CA ARG A 170 4.72 -20.27 -5.53
C ARG A 170 3.62 -19.22 -5.59
N PRO A 171 2.41 -19.52 -5.08
CA PRO A 171 1.34 -18.54 -4.96
C PRO A 171 1.68 -17.46 -3.92
N VAL A 172 1.58 -16.20 -4.32
CA VAL A 172 1.80 -15.02 -3.48
C VAL A 172 0.46 -14.31 -3.29
N PRO A 173 0.09 -13.91 -2.06
CA PRO A 173 -1.08 -13.07 -1.85
C PRO A 173 -0.89 -11.73 -2.58
N MET A 174 -1.81 -11.40 -3.49
CA MET A 174 -1.81 -10.15 -4.23
C MET A 174 -3.18 -9.49 -4.20
N VAL A 175 -3.25 -8.17 -4.32
CA VAL A 175 -4.50 -7.41 -4.32
C VAL A 175 -4.39 -6.18 -5.23
N ALA A 176 -5.48 -5.80 -5.88
CA ALA A 176 -5.55 -4.56 -6.63
C ALA A 176 -5.68 -3.33 -5.70
N THR A 177 -5.02 -2.24 -6.05
CA THR A 177 -5.15 -0.95 -5.33
C THR A 177 -6.59 -0.44 -5.32
N ALA A 178 -7.37 -0.77 -6.35
CA ALA A 178 -8.79 -0.42 -6.45
C ALA A 178 -9.63 -1.10 -5.36
N ASP A 179 -9.41 -2.39 -5.08
CA ASP A 179 -10.11 -3.09 -4.00
C ASP A 179 -9.69 -2.53 -2.64
N THR A 180 -8.39 -2.29 -2.46
CA THR A 180 -7.86 -1.70 -1.22
C THR A 180 -8.50 -0.35 -0.91
N GLY A 181 -8.62 0.52 -1.91
CA GLY A 181 -9.26 1.83 -1.73
C GLY A 181 -10.76 1.73 -1.42
N LYS A 182 -11.49 0.82 -2.08
CA LYS A 182 -12.93 0.59 -1.80
C LYS A 182 -13.14 0.05 -0.39
N VAL A 183 -12.34 -0.93 0.03
CA VAL A 183 -12.41 -1.48 1.39
C VAL A 183 -12.09 -0.41 2.42
N ALA A 184 -11.03 0.38 2.23
CA ALA A 184 -10.70 1.48 3.12
C ALA A 184 -11.85 2.51 3.26
N ALA A 185 -12.48 2.88 2.15
CA ALA A 185 -13.65 3.78 2.15
C ALA A 185 -14.84 3.18 2.93
N GLY A 186 -15.10 1.89 2.77
CA GLY A 186 -16.14 1.19 3.54
C GLY A 186 -15.82 1.15 5.04
N LEU A 187 -14.56 0.87 5.38
CA LEU A 187 -14.11 0.84 6.78
C LEU A 187 -14.23 2.20 7.47
N LEU A 188 -14.00 3.30 6.77
CA LEU A 188 -14.17 4.65 7.31
C LEU A 188 -15.64 4.96 7.67
N GLN A 189 -16.60 4.39 6.97
CA GLN A 189 -18.05 4.68 7.14
C GLN A 189 -18.73 3.82 8.20
N VAL A 190 -18.06 2.81 8.73
CA VAL A 190 -18.61 1.91 9.74
C VAL A 190 -17.99 2.21 11.10
N ALA A 191 -18.81 2.41 12.12
CA ALA A 191 -18.36 2.59 13.48
C ALA A 191 -17.88 1.26 14.09
N TRP A 192 -16.83 1.33 14.90
CA TRP A 192 -16.34 0.20 15.71
C TRP A 192 -15.69 0.73 16.97
N ASN A 193 -15.30 -0.16 17.86
CA ASN A 193 -14.59 0.18 19.09
C ASN A 193 -13.20 -0.47 19.14
N GLY A 194 -12.24 0.25 19.71
CA GLY A 194 -10.90 -0.24 19.93
C GLY A 194 -10.09 -0.43 18.66
N ARG A 195 -9.14 -1.36 18.71
CA ARG A 195 -8.22 -1.66 17.61
C ARG A 195 -8.64 -2.94 16.88
N ARG A 196 -8.57 -2.93 15.56
CA ARG A 196 -8.76 -4.14 14.72
C ARG A 196 -7.76 -4.19 13.57
N VAL A 197 -7.52 -5.39 13.07
CA VAL A 197 -6.74 -5.66 11.86
C VAL A 197 -7.69 -6.24 10.82
N ILE A 198 -7.61 -5.73 9.60
CA ILE A 198 -8.29 -6.26 8.41
C ILE A 198 -7.22 -6.63 7.40
N GLU A 199 -7.12 -7.91 7.08
CA GLU A 199 -6.22 -8.46 6.09
C GLU A 199 -6.97 -8.61 4.77
N LEU A 200 -6.38 -8.15 3.66
CA LEU A 200 -7.05 -8.07 2.36
C LEU A 200 -6.16 -8.62 1.25
N GLU A 201 -6.65 -9.63 0.54
CA GLU A 201 -6.01 -10.12 -0.69
C GLU A 201 -7.02 -10.17 -1.85
N GLY A 202 -6.55 -10.43 -3.07
CA GLY A 202 -7.37 -10.56 -4.26
C GLY A 202 -8.22 -11.84 -4.28
N PRO A 203 -8.88 -12.13 -5.41
CA PRO A 203 -9.77 -13.30 -5.52
C PRO A 203 -9.05 -14.62 -5.27
N HIS A 204 -7.81 -14.72 -5.66
CA HIS A 204 -6.90 -15.85 -5.42
C HIS A 204 -5.45 -15.35 -5.32
N ARG A 205 -4.58 -16.21 -4.78
CA ARG A 205 -3.14 -15.96 -4.76
C ARG A 205 -2.53 -16.22 -6.14
N VAL A 206 -1.56 -15.42 -6.53
CA VAL A 206 -1.02 -15.39 -7.89
C VAL A 206 0.43 -15.84 -7.90
N THR A 207 0.80 -16.73 -8.83
CA THR A 207 2.20 -17.10 -9.05
C THR A 207 2.90 -16.17 -10.03
N PRO A 208 4.24 -16.01 -9.95
CA PRO A 208 4.99 -15.31 -10.98
C PRO A 208 4.70 -15.84 -12.40
N ASN A 209 4.58 -17.16 -12.56
CA ASN A 209 4.25 -17.77 -13.86
C ASN A 209 2.85 -17.37 -14.36
N GLU A 210 1.84 -17.20 -13.49
CA GLU A 210 0.52 -16.69 -13.87
C GLU A 210 0.57 -15.23 -14.33
N ILE A 211 1.44 -14.40 -13.75
CA ILE A 211 1.66 -13.02 -14.21
C ILE A 211 2.19 -13.06 -15.65
N ALA A 212 3.23 -13.86 -15.91
CA ALA A 212 3.79 -13.99 -17.27
C ALA A 212 2.77 -14.54 -18.27
N ALA A 213 2.00 -15.57 -17.90
CA ALA A 213 0.95 -16.15 -18.74
C ALA A 213 -0.15 -15.11 -19.06
N THR A 214 -0.51 -14.27 -18.07
CA THR A 214 -1.48 -13.20 -18.28
C THR A 214 -0.95 -12.12 -19.22
N PHE A 215 0.32 -11.71 -19.09
CA PHE A 215 0.96 -10.84 -20.09
C PHE A 215 1.00 -11.46 -21.47
N ALA A 216 1.36 -12.75 -21.57
CA ALA A 216 1.41 -13.46 -22.87
C ALA A 216 0.05 -13.43 -23.56
N LYS A 217 -1.05 -13.70 -22.83
CA LYS A 217 -2.42 -13.61 -23.32
C LYS A 217 -2.78 -12.20 -23.79
N LEU A 218 -2.47 -11.18 -22.99
CA LEU A 218 -2.85 -9.79 -23.29
C LEU A 218 -2.05 -9.17 -24.43
N LEU A 219 -0.79 -9.61 -24.63
CA LEU A 219 0.12 -9.11 -25.66
C LEU A 219 0.10 -9.96 -26.94
N ASP A 220 -0.64 -11.08 -26.93
CA ASP A 220 -0.68 -12.07 -28.02
C ASP A 220 0.72 -12.51 -28.51
N ARG A 221 1.61 -12.79 -27.53
CA ARG A 221 2.98 -13.22 -27.79
C ARG A 221 3.53 -14.02 -26.61
N PRO A 222 4.55 -14.87 -26.82
CA PRO A 222 5.20 -15.57 -25.72
C PRO A 222 5.83 -14.60 -24.71
N VAL A 223 5.49 -14.79 -23.43
CA VAL A 223 6.13 -14.11 -22.30
C VAL A 223 6.38 -15.15 -21.21
N ARG A 224 7.56 -15.10 -20.61
CA ARG A 224 7.93 -15.97 -19.50
C ARG A 224 8.53 -15.18 -18.35
N MET A 225 8.42 -15.72 -17.14
CA MET A 225 9.15 -15.25 -15.96
C MET A 225 10.53 -15.91 -15.93
N GLU A 226 11.53 -15.16 -15.44
CA GLU A 226 12.87 -15.69 -15.19
C GLU A 226 13.33 -15.25 -13.80
N ALA A 227 13.67 -16.22 -12.95
CA ALA A 227 14.09 -15.93 -11.58
C ALA A 227 15.47 -15.25 -11.59
N VAL A 228 15.55 -14.09 -10.97
CA VAL A 228 16.84 -13.41 -10.72
C VAL A 228 17.57 -14.17 -9.59
N PRO A 229 18.82 -14.66 -9.84
CA PRO A 229 19.55 -15.42 -8.84
C PRO A 229 19.69 -14.65 -7.51
N ARG A 230 19.30 -15.28 -6.40
CA ARG A 230 19.29 -14.65 -5.08
C ARG A 230 20.64 -14.01 -4.71
N MET A 231 21.75 -14.64 -5.07
CA MET A 231 23.09 -14.15 -4.75
C MET A 231 23.47 -12.84 -5.49
N SER A 232 22.79 -12.50 -6.58
CA SER A 232 23.05 -11.28 -7.34
C SER A 232 22.29 -10.05 -6.82
N TRP A 233 21.30 -10.22 -5.95
CA TRP A 233 20.37 -9.14 -5.59
C TRP A 233 21.04 -7.94 -4.92
N GLU A 234 21.97 -8.19 -4.00
CA GLU A 234 22.64 -7.10 -3.29
C GLU A 234 23.46 -6.22 -4.23
N ALA A 235 24.26 -6.84 -5.10
CA ALA A 235 25.05 -6.13 -6.10
C ALA A 235 24.16 -5.39 -7.09
N LEU A 236 23.06 -6.03 -7.53
CA LEU A 236 22.08 -5.43 -8.44
C LEU A 236 21.40 -4.20 -7.82
N PHE A 237 20.88 -4.30 -6.60
CA PHE A 237 20.22 -3.17 -5.95
C PHE A 237 21.20 -2.02 -5.65
N LYS A 238 22.44 -2.33 -5.28
CA LYS A 238 23.49 -1.31 -5.13
C LYS A 238 23.81 -0.62 -6.45
N SER A 239 23.89 -1.36 -7.56
CA SER A 239 24.10 -0.76 -8.89
C SER A 239 22.93 0.13 -9.35
N GLN A 240 21.74 -0.10 -8.83
CA GLN A 240 20.55 0.73 -9.03
C GLN A 240 20.49 1.94 -8.06
N GLY A 241 21.52 2.17 -7.26
CA GLY A 241 21.67 3.33 -6.38
C GLY A 241 21.17 3.13 -4.93
N MET A 242 20.72 1.91 -4.55
CA MET A 242 20.35 1.64 -3.16
C MET A 242 21.60 1.64 -2.25
N LYS A 243 21.50 2.35 -1.15
CA LYS A 243 22.56 2.39 -0.12
C LYS A 243 22.43 1.25 0.88
N ASN A 244 21.19 0.91 1.23
CA ASN A 244 20.87 -0.13 2.21
C ASN A 244 19.87 -1.15 1.62
N PRO A 245 20.28 -2.07 0.72
CA PRO A 245 19.40 -3.01 0.07
C PRO A 245 18.86 -4.14 0.99
N ILE A 246 19.51 -4.36 2.14
CA ILE A 246 19.21 -5.49 3.03
C ILE A 246 17.72 -5.56 3.44
N PRO A 247 17.07 -4.47 3.87
CA PRO A 247 15.66 -4.52 4.22
C PRO A 247 14.76 -5.00 3.07
N ARG A 248 15.03 -4.53 1.83
CA ARG A 248 14.31 -4.96 0.62
C ARG A 248 14.55 -6.43 0.32
N ILE A 249 15.80 -6.88 0.40
CA ILE A 249 16.18 -8.26 0.20
C ILE A 249 15.46 -9.18 1.20
N ARG A 250 15.46 -8.80 2.48
CA ARG A 250 14.79 -9.56 3.54
C ARG A 250 13.26 -9.61 3.33
N MET A 251 12.65 -8.56 2.83
CA MET A 251 11.24 -8.57 2.44
C MET A 251 10.97 -9.61 1.32
N LEU A 252 11.79 -9.61 0.27
CA LEU A 252 11.65 -10.56 -0.82
C LEU A 252 11.89 -12.00 -0.35
N ASP A 253 12.93 -12.23 0.48
CA ASP A 253 13.16 -13.52 1.14
C ASP A 253 11.91 -13.95 1.92
N GLY A 254 11.27 -13.03 2.63
CA GLY A 254 10.09 -13.32 3.43
C GLY A 254 8.89 -13.82 2.64
N PHE A 255 8.65 -13.24 1.47
CA PHE A 255 7.63 -13.77 0.54
C PHE A 255 8.04 -15.12 -0.03
N ASN A 256 9.30 -15.27 -0.40
CA ASN A 256 9.83 -16.49 -1.02
C ASN A 256 9.90 -17.66 -0.05
N GLU A 257 10.23 -17.41 1.22
CA GLU A 257 10.28 -18.40 2.30
C GLU A 257 8.90 -18.62 2.95
N GLY A 258 7.95 -17.66 2.78
CA GLY A 258 6.58 -17.76 3.27
C GLY A 258 6.37 -17.28 4.71
N TRP A 259 7.33 -16.56 5.33
CA TRP A 259 7.11 -15.96 6.65
C TRP A 259 6.52 -14.55 6.58
N ILE A 260 6.45 -13.93 5.39
CA ILE A 260 5.56 -12.81 5.13
C ILE A 260 4.26 -13.38 4.55
N ASP A 261 3.26 -13.47 5.42
CA ASP A 261 1.89 -13.86 5.09
C ASP A 261 0.95 -13.17 6.09
N PHE A 262 -0.34 -13.37 5.97
CA PHE A 262 -1.35 -12.91 6.91
C PHE A 262 -1.30 -13.69 8.23
N GLU A 263 -1.70 -13.05 9.33
CA GLU A 263 -1.73 -13.67 10.66
C GLU A 263 -2.60 -14.91 10.72
N ARG A 264 -3.73 -14.88 10.00
CA ARG A 264 -4.70 -15.98 9.93
C ARG A 264 -4.62 -16.77 8.62
N GLY A 265 -3.58 -16.54 7.84
CA GLY A 265 -3.43 -17.14 6.53
C GLY A 265 -4.55 -16.74 5.55
N GLU A 266 -4.68 -17.50 4.48
CA GLU A 266 -5.65 -17.23 3.41
C GLU A 266 -7.11 -17.26 3.88
N VAL A 267 -7.46 -18.16 4.80
CA VAL A 267 -8.84 -18.34 5.29
C VAL A 267 -9.32 -17.13 6.11
N GLY A 268 -8.39 -16.41 6.75
CA GLY A 268 -8.72 -15.25 7.59
C GLY A 268 -8.76 -13.92 6.86
N SER A 269 -8.32 -13.88 5.60
CA SER A 269 -8.28 -12.67 4.80
C SER A 269 -9.62 -12.35 4.12
N GLN A 270 -9.94 -11.07 4.02
CA GLN A 270 -11.01 -10.58 3.17
C GLN A 270 -10.58 -10.68 1.71
N LYS A 271 -11.50 -11.06 0.81
CA LYS A 271 -11.21 -11.16 -0.62
C LYS A 271 -11.67 -9.92 -1.37
N GLY A 272 -10.77 -9.38 -2.21
CA GLY A 272 -11.10 -8.41 -3.24
C GLY A 272 -11.70 -9.11 -4.47
N ASN A 273 -12.19 -8.31 -5.42
CA ASN A 273 -12.89 -8.82 -6.60
C ASN A 273 -12.19 -8.50 -7.93
N VAL A 274 -11.14 -7.66 -7.91
CA VAL A 274 -10.44 -7.26 -9.12
C VAL A 274 -9.44 -8.32 -9.51
N ALA A 275 -9.61 -8.89 -10.71
CA ALA A 275 -8.72 -9.91 -11.24
C ALA A 275 -7.40 -9.30 -11.74
N LEU A 276 -6.31 -10.09 -11.70
CA LEU A 276 -5.00 -9.74 -12.22
C LEU A 276 -5.05 -9.23 -13.66
N GLU A 277 -5.79 -9.94 -14.54
CA GLU A 277 -5.94 -9.57 -15.96
C GLU A 277 -6.46 -8.14 -16.14
N THR A 278 -7.41 -7.72 -15.30
CA THR A 278 -7.96 -6.34 -15.33
C THR A 278 -6.88 -5.31 -15.00
N VAL A 279 -6.05 -5.59 -14.00
CA VAL A 279 -4.96 -4.71 -13.60
C VAL A 279 -3.90 -4.63 -14.70
N LEU A 280 -3.41 -5.78 -15.19
CA LEU A 280 -2.36 -5.82 -16.22
C LEU A 280 -2.82 -5.17 -17.53
N LYS A 281 -4.08 -5.38 -17.95
CA LYS A 281 -4.65 -4.68 -19.11
C LYS A 281 -4.62 -3.16 -18.93
N GLY A 282 -4.95 -2.67 -17.72
CA GLY A 282 -4.85 -1.26 -17.41
C GLY A 282 -3.42 -0.72 -17.38
N LEU A 283 -2.44 -1.51 -16.96
CA LEU A 283 -1.03 -1.15 -16.98
C LEU A 283 -0.49 -1.04 -18.40
N ILE A 284 -0.75 -2.03 -19.24
CA ILE A 284 -0.37 -2.05 -20.65
C ILE A 284 -0.94 -0.83 -21.39
N ALA A 285 -2.22 -0.52 -21.18
CA ALA A 285 -2.88 0.62 -21.83
C ALA A 285 -2.27 1.99 -21.46
N ARG A 286 -1.63 2.10 -20.29
CA ARG A 286 -0.92 3.32 -19.87
C ARG A 286 0.51 3.41 -20.40
N GLY A 287 1.05 2.36 -20.99
CA GLY A 287 2.40 2.31 -21.55
C GLY A 287 3.52 2.30 -20.50
N HIS A 288 3.23 1.77 -19.34
CA HIS A 288 4.21 1.65 -18.24
C HIS A 288 5.12 0.46 -18.42
#